data_d371b82edf6795dee9abeecdf4b66f0b
#
_entry.id   d371b82edf6795dee9abeecdf4b66f0b
#
_cell.length_a   1.000
_cell.length_b   1.000
_cell.length_c   1.000
_cell.angle_alpha   90.00
_cell.angle_beta   90.00
_cell.angle_gamma   90.00
#
_symmetry.space_group_name_H-M   'P 1'
#
loop_
_entity.id
_entity.type
_entity.pdbx_description
1 polymer ?
#
loop_
_entity_poly.entity_id
_entity_poly.type
_entity_poly.pdbx_seq_one_letter_code
_entity_poly.pdbx_strand_id
1 'polypeptide(L)'
;MHKLIFVTGKVGSGKDTLVKIFKDLYSFEPFFYGDNLKTVLLYAGWNGKKDLKGRKLLQQVGRAFRNYDEDFWVNWLFDDICMYIDILDYFSNNDIRIIIGDVRHINEITRMKKIFTEKYGPTKFITIKMIGPNRDPNREMDKETTEDISETEIDQYKDIDYTIINNETVNIKDLHSMVKIIYEKEFQDS
;
A
#
# COMPACT_ATOMS: atom_id res chain seq x y z
N MET A 1 -13.88 10.15 12.88
CA MET A 1 -12.62 10.66 12.24
C MET A 1 -12.10 9.61 11.28
N HIS A 2 -11.80 9.97 10.04
CA HIS A 2 -11.30 9.05 9.01
C HIS A 2 -9.92 8.49 9.38
N LYS A 3 -9.64 7.25 8.94
CA LYS A 3 -8.42 6.50 9.26
C LYS A 3 -7.81 5.96 7.98
N LEU A 4 -6.55 6.30 7.72
CA LEU A 4 -5.84 5.85 6.53
C LEU A 4 -4.44 5.33 6.91
N ILE A 5 -4.16 4.08 6.56
CA ILE A 5 -2.89 3.41 6.82
C ILE A 5 -2.12 3.24 5.50
N PHE A 6 -0.86 3.65 5.49
CA PHE A 6 0.08 3.35 4.42
C PHE A 6 0.99 2.20 4.85
N VAL A 7 1.10 1.16 4.02
CA VAL A 7 1.99 0.03 4.28
C VAL A 7 3.06 -0.02 3.21
N THR A 8 4.31 0.03 3.65
CA THR A 8 5.49 -0.05 2.79
C THR A 8 6.42 -1.17 3.21
N GLY A 9 7.41 -1.46 2.41
CA GLY A 9 8.44 -2.48 2.64
C GLY A 9 8.73 -3.29 1.39
N LYS A 10 9.86 -3.98 1.42
CA LYS A 10 10.33 -4.76 0.26
C LYS A 10 9.40 -5.92 -0.06
N VAL A 11 9.55 -6.41 -1.25
CA VAL A 11 8.86 -7.57 -1.76
C VAL A 11 9.06 -8.78 -0.83
N GLY A 12 7.96 -9.49 -0.52
CA GLY A 12 8.00 -10.69 0.35
C GLY A 12 8.09 -10.40 1.85
N SER A 13 8.16 -9.13 2.27
CA SER A 13 8.26 -8.76 3.71
C SER A 13 7.01 -9.06 4.54
N GLY A 14 5.88 -9.45 3.93
CA GLY A 14 4.64 -9.78 4.63
C GLY A 14 3.59 -8.68 4.65
N LYS A 15 3.71 -7.65 3.79
CA LYS A 15 2.73 -6.55 3.67
C LYS A 15 1.31 -7.05 3.44
N ASP A 16 1.13 -7.97 2.49
CA ASP A 16 -0.20 -8.48 2.13
C ASP A 16 -0.88 -9.19 3.32
N THR A 17 -0.09 -9.88 4.14
CA THR A 17 -0.56 -10.50 5.39
C THR A 17 -0.98 -9.44 6.40
N LEU A 18 -0.19 -8.38 6.57
CA LEU A 18 -0.51 -7.27 7.47
C LEU A 18 -1.82 -6.59 7.05
N VAL A 19 -1.95 -6.27 5.75
CA VAL A 19 -3.15 -5.67 5.17
C VAL A 19 -4.38 -6.55 5.43
N LYS A 20 -4.24 -7.86 5.20
CA LYS A 20 -5.33 -8.82 5.46
C LYS A 20 -5.75 -8.82 6.94
N ILE A 21 -4.81 -8.76 7.89
CA ILE A 21 -5.13 -8.72 9.32
C ILE A 21 -5.92 -7.44 9.66
N PHE A 22 -5.52 -6.26 9.16
CA PHE A 22 -6.28 -5.02 9.36
C PHE A 22 -7.69 -5.09 8.75
N LYS A 23 -7.83 -5.69 7.58
CA LYS A 23 -9.13 -5.91 6.95
C LYS A 23 -10.02 -6.81 7.81
N ASP A 24 -9.52 -7.99 8.18
CA ASP A 24 -10.30 -9.03 8.86
C ASP A 24 -10.70 -8.64 10.29
N LEU A 25 -9.83 -7.93 11.04
CA LEU A 25 -10.08 -7.58 12.44
C LEU A 25 -10.72 -6.21 12.64
N TYR A 26 -10.44 -5.26 11.74
CA TYR A 26 -10.81 -3.86 11.98
C TYR A 26 -11.52 -3.20 10.81
N SER A 27 -11.91 -3.99 9.79
CA SER A 27 -12.69 -3.56 8.63
C SER A 27 -12.05 -2.41 7.85
N PHE A 28 -10.72 -2.41 7.73
CA PHE A 28 -10.03 -1.53 6.80
C PHE A 28 -10.20 -2.03 5.38
N GLU A 29 -10.66 -1.18 4.45
CA GLU A 29 -10.73 -1.55 3.05
C GLU A 29 -9.36 -1.39 2.38
N PRO A 30 -8.82 -2.46 1.76
CA PRO A 30 -7.51 -2.42 1.15
C PRO A 30 -7.54 -1.85 -0.26
N PHE A 31 -6.57 -0.98 -0.55
CA PHE A 31 -6.27 -0.44 -1.86
C PHE A 31 -4.80 -0.65 -2.22
N PHE A 32 -4.49 -0.74 -3.52
CA PHE A 32 -3.13 -0.98 -4.00
C PHE A 32 -2.87 -0.18 -5.27
N TYR A 33 -1.79 0.61 -5.31
CA TYR A 33 -1.34 1.34 -6.50
C TYR A 33 -1.08 0.40 -7.69
N GLY A 34 -0.53 -0.77 -7.39
CA GLY A 34 -0.24 -1.79 -8.39
C GLY A 34 -1.45 -2.40 -9.07
N ASP A 35 -2.67 -2.25 -8.55
CA ASP A 35 -3.86 -2.85 -9.17
C ASP A 35 -4.30 -2.05 -10.39
N ASN A 36 -4.24 -0.72 -10.36
CA ASN A 36 -4.51 0.13 -11.51
C ASN A 36 -3.50 -0.11 -12.65
N LEU A 37 -2.22 -0.22 -12.31
CA LEU A 37 -1.17 -0.56 -13.26
C LEU A 37 -1.40 -1.93 -13.91
N LYS A 38 -1.77 -2.95 -13.13
CA LYS A 38 -2.10 -4.28 -13.66
C LYS A 38 -3.32 -4.23 -14.58
N THR A 39 -4.33 -3.46 -14.20
CA THR A 39 -5.55 -3.27 -14.99
C THR A 39 -5.22 -2.73 -16.38
N VAL A 40 -4.41 -1.67 -16.47
CA VAL A 40 -3.94 -1.13 -17.77
C VAL A 40 -3.26 -2.20 -18.61
N LEU A 41 -2.33 -2.94 -18.00
CA LEU A 41 -1.57 -3.96 -18.73
C LEU A 41 -2.42 -5.15 -19.17
N LEU A 42 -3.38 -5.57 -18.35
CA LEU A 42 -4.32 -6.64 -18.71
C LEU A 42 -5.18 -6.21 -19.93
N TYR A 43 -5.67 -4.98 -19.94
CA TYR A 43 -6.37 -4.43 -21.12
C TYR A 43 -5.48 -4.33 -22.35
N ALA A 44 -4.18 -4.09 -22.18
CA ALA A 44 -3.20 -4.11 -23.25
C ALA A 44 -2.76 -5.53 -23.70
N GLY A 45 -3.35 -6.59 -23.12
CA GLY A 45 -3.07 -7.99 -23.51
C GLY A 45 -1.96 -8.67 -22.68
N TRP A 46 -1.52 -8.10 -21.56
CA TRP A 46 -0.61 -8.80 -20.65
C TRP A 46 -1.30 -10.02 -20.03
N ASN A 47 -0.57 -11.12 -19.93
CA ASN A 47 -1.10 -12.40 -19.42
C ASN A 47 -1.21 -12.49 -17.88
N GLY A 48 -0.88 -11.41 -17.16
CA GLY A 48 -0.93 -11.34 -15.68
C GLY A 48 0.24 -12.03 -14.96
N LYS A 49 1.18 -12.68 -15.67
CA LYS A 49 2.29 -13.39 -15.03
C LYS A 49 3.34 -12.41 -14.49
N LYS A 50 3.64 -12.53 -13.20
CA LYS A 50 4.69 -11.76 -12.51
C LYS A 50 6.04 -12.47 -12.53
N ASP A 51 6.41 -13.13 -13.65
CA ASP A 51 7.75 -13.57 -13.94
C ASP A 51 8.69 -12.37 -14.13
N LEU A 52 9.96 -12.60 -14.42
CA LEU A 52 10.96 -11.55 -14.60
C LEU A 52 10.54 -10.54 -15.68
N LYS A 53 10.02 -11.03 -16.83
CA LYS A 53 9.54 -10.16 -17.91
C LYS A 53 8.34 -9.32 -17.52
N GLY A 54 7.36 -9.93 -16.83
CA GLY A 54 6.19 -9.25 -16.36
C GLY A 54 6.50 -8.19 -15.30
N ARG A 55 7.48 -8.42 -14.43
CA ARG A 55 7.96 -7.43 -13.44
C ARG A 55 8.63 -6.23 -14.11
N LYS A 56 9.53 -6.48 -15.08
CA LYS A 56 10.17 -5.42 -15.87
C LYS A 56 9.12 -4.59 -16.61
N LEU A 57 8.12 -5.24 -17.20
CA LEU A 57 7.01 -4.55 -17.86
C LEU A 57 6.25 -3.64 -16.89
N LEU A 58 5.88 -4.16 -15.70
CA LEU A 58 5.21 -3.37 -14.66
C LEU A 58 6.04 -2.14 -14.25
N GLN A 59 7.34 -2.31 -14.00
CA GLN A 59 8.23 -1.20 -13.63
C GLN A 59 8.37 -0.17 -14.75
N GLN A 60 8.56 -0.61 -16.00
CA GLN A 60 8.71 0.29 -17.16
C GLN A 60 7.45 1.10 -17.42
N VAL A 61 6.28 0.47 -17.43
CA VAL A 61 5.01 1.16 -17.65
C VAL A 61 4.66 2.07 -16.47
N GLY A 62 4.85 1.59 -15.23
CA GLY A 62 4.66 2.40 -14.04
C GLY A 62 5.51 3.68 -14.07
N ARG A 63 6.78 3.56 -14.49
CA ARG A 63 7.70 4.69 -14.66
C ARG A 63 7.29 5.62 -15.81
N ALA A 64 6.87 5.07 -16.94
CA ALA A 64 6.46 5.88 -18.10
C ALA A 64 5.31 6.81 -17.75
N PHE A 65 4.30 6.35 -17.03
CA PHE A 65 3.19 7.19 -16.59
C PHE A 65 3.62 8.23 -15.53
N ARG A 66 4.51 7.89 -14.60
CA ARG A 66 5.08 8.88 -13.64
C ARG A 66 5.93 9.94 -14.32
N ASN A 67 6.62 9.60 -15.39
CA ASN A 67 7.38 10.59 -16.17
C ASN A 67 6.46 11.57 -16.92
N TYR A 68 5.25 11.13 -17.27
CA TYR A 68 4.22 12.01 -17.88
C TYR A 68 3.56 12.89 -16.80
N ASP A 69 3.17 12.31 -15.68
CA ASP A 69 2.60 12.99 -14.51
C ASP A 69 3.05 12.24 -13.25
N GLU A 70 3.83 12.92 -12.40
CA GLU A 70 4.38 12.36 -11.17
C GLU A 70 3.29 11.79 -10.26
N ASP A 71 2.14 12.44 -10.21
CA ASP A 71 1.00 12.07 -9.38
C ASP A 71 -0.01 11.14 -10.07
N PHE A 72 0.25 10.67 -11.30
CA PHE A 72 -0.69 9.89 -12.10
C PHE A 72 -1.34 8.73 -11.31
N TRP A 73 -0.52 7.88 -10.69
CA TRP A 73 -1.04 6.73 -9.95
C TRP A 73 -1.71 7.12 -8.63
N VAL A 74 -1.27 8.23 -8.02
CA VAL A 74 -1.89 8.75 -6.80
C VAL A 74 -3.28 9.28 -7.10
N ASN A 75 -3.41 10.08 -8.14
CA ASN A 75 -4.69 10.64 -8.56
C ASN A 75 -5.68 9.53 -8.95
N TRP A 76 -5.24 8.53 -9.71
CA TRP A 76 -6.10 7.41 -10.07
C TRP A 76 -6.58 6.62 -8.84
N LEU A 77 -5.66 6.22 -7.95
CA LEU A 77 -6.06 5.52 -6.73
C LEU A 77 -6.99 6.36 -5.85
N PHE A 78 -6.77 7.66 -5.81
CA PHE A 78 -7.65 8.57 -5.08
C PHE A 78 -9.07 8.59 -5.67
N ASP A 79 -9.22 8.58 -6.99
CA ASP A 79 -10.52 8.48 -7.64
C ASP A 79 -11.23 7.16 -7.29
N ASP A 80 -10.53 6.03 -7.28
CA ASP A 80 -11.07 4.74 -6.86
C ASP A 80 -11.54 4.77 -5.39
N ILE A 81 -10.75 5.40 -4.51
CA ILE A 81 -11.10 5.58 -3.11
C ILE A 81 -12.34 6.48 -2.98
N CYS A 82 -12.43 7.55 -3.76
CA CYS A 82 -13.61 8.42 -3.78
C CYS A 82 -14.87 7.65 -4.20
N MET A 83 -14.79 6.86 -5.26
CA MET A 83 -15.92 6.03 -5.70
C MET A 83 -16.37 5.05 -4.60
N TYR A 84 -15.41 4.43 -3.90
CA TYR A 84 -15.72 3.55 -2.77
C TYR A 84 -16.43 4.30 -1.63
N ILE A 85 -15.95 5.48 -1.27
CA ILE A 85 -16.53 6.31 -0.21
C ILE A 85 -17.94 6.78 -0.60
N ASP A 86 -18.15 7.25 -1.82
CA ASP A 86 -19.44 7.68 -2.33
C ASP A 86 -20.49 6.55 -2.25
N ILE A 87 -20.09 5.31 -2.51
CA ILE A 87 -20.94 4.14 -2.34
C ILE A 87 -21.26 3.90 -0.85
N LEU A 88 -20.28 4.01 0.04
CA LEU A 88 -20.49 3.84 1.48
C LEU A 88 -21.42 4.92 2.06
N ASP A 89 -21.23 6.17 1.69
CA ASP A 89 -22.02 7.30 2.17
C ASP A 89 -23.49 7.17 1.78
N TYR A 90 -23.78 6.55 0.63
CA TYR A 90 -25.15 6.22 0.22
C TYR A 90 -25.84 5.24 1.19
N PHE A 91 -25.09 4.34 1.82
CA PHE A 91 -25.63 3.29 2.70
C PHE A 91 -25.50 3.60 4.20
N SER A 92 -24.50 4.38 4.61
CA SER A 92 -24.23 4.65 6.02
C SER A 92 -23.18 5.75 6.21
N ASN A 93 -23.43 6.65 7.13
CA ASN A 93 -22.50 7.73 7.49
C ASN A 93 -21.42 7.20 8.46
N ASN A 94 -20.50 6.36 7.96
CA ASN A 94 -19.49 5.68 8.78
C ASN A 94 -18.10 6.32 8.66
N ASP A 95 -17.29 6.14 9.70
CA ASP A 95 -15.86 6.47 9.66
C ASP A 95 -15.17 5.66 8.55
N ILE A 96 -14.52 6.37 7.64
CA ILE A 96 -13.74 5.78 6.55
C ILE A 96 -12.50 5.11 7.15
N ARG A 97 -12.26 3.84 6.80
CA ARG A 97 -11.08 3.05 7.20
C ARG A 97 -10.45 2.45 5.96
N ILE A 98 -9.30 2.99 5.57
CA ILE A 98 -8.59 2.61 4.35
C ILE A 98 -7.18 2.17 4.70
N ILE A 99 -6.68 1.13 4.01
CA ILE A 99 -5.30 0.69 4.08
C ILE A 99 -4.72 0.56 2.67
N ILE A 100 -3.63 1.27 2.39
CA ILE A 100 -2.92 1.20 1.12
C ILE A 100 -1.69 0.29 1.29
N GLY A 101 -1.71 -0.88 0.62
CA GLY A 101 -0.86 -2.02 0.95
C GLY A 101 0.48 -2.10 0.24
N ASP A 102 0.75 -1.28 -0.79
CA ASP A 102 1.92 -1.44 -1.65
C ASP A 102 2.66 -0.12 -1.97
N VAL A 103 2.73 0.76 -0.99
CA VAL A 103 3.41 2.05 -1.12
C VAL A 103 4.89 1.87 -1.45
N ARG A 104 5.37 2.56 -2.49
CA ARG A 104 6.73 2.48 -3.02
C ARG A 104 7.41 3.81 -3.25
N HIS A 105 6.63 4.88 -3.45
CA HIS A 105 7.12 6.22 -3.72
C HIS A 105 6.70 7.19 -2.63
N ILE A 106 7.52 8.20 -2.37
CA ILE A 106 7.27 9.19 -1.31
C ILE A 106 6.02 10.02 -1.61
N ASN A 107 5.80 10.38 -2.89
CA ASN A 107 4.61 11.12 -3.30
C ASN A 107 3.32 10.31 -3.10
N GLU A 108 3.36 8.99 -3.14
CA GLU A 108 2.22 8.12 -2.84
C GLU A 108 1.67 8.33 -1.42
N ILE A 109 2.53 8.77 -0.48
CA ILE A 109 2.11 9.15 0.87
C ILE A 109 1.79 10.64 0.94
N THR A 110 2.71 11.49 0.53
CA THR A 110 2.62 12.93 0.76
C THR A 110 1.49 13.57 -0.03
N ARG A 111 1.35 13.21 -1.30
CA ARG A 111 0.26 13.69 -2.16
C ARG A 111 -1.09 13.14 -1.69
N MET A 112 -1.18 11.83 -1.39
CA MET A 112 -2.42 11.22 -0.91
C MET A 112 -2.89 11.87 0.40
N LYS A 113 -2.01 12.08 1.39
CA LYS A 113 -2.35 12.80 2.62
C LYS A 113 -2.96 14.16 2.34
N LYS A 114 -2.38 14.92 1.40
CA LYS A 114 -2.84 16.25 1.03
C LYS A 114 -4.23 16.22 0.42
N ILE A 115 -4.43 15.49 -0.69
CA ILE A 115 -5.70 15.48 -1.42
C ILE A 115 -6.84 14.84 -0.61
N PHE A 116 -6.52 13.83 0.22
CA PHE A 116 -7.51 13.20 1.09
C PHE A 116 -8.00 14.18 2.17
N THR A 117 -7.07 14.91 2.80
CA THR A 117 -7.43 15.94 3.81
C THR A 117 -8.21 17.09 3.20
N GLU A 118 -7.85 17.53 1.99
CA GLU A 118 -8.54 18.60 1.26
C GLU A 118 -10.01 18.22 0.97
N LYS A 119 -10.28 16.96 0.63
CA LYS A 119 -11.62 16.50 0.25
C LYS A 119 -12.48 16.06 1.45
N TYR A 120 -11.89 15.29 2.38
CA TYR A 120 -12.63 14.62 3.46
C TYR A 120 -12.37 15.20 4.85
N GLY A 121 -11.47 16.19 4.96
CA GLY A 121 -11.17 16.85 6.24
C GLY A 121 -10.22 16.06 7.14
N PRO A 122 -10.29 16.29 8.46
CA PRO A 122 -9.34 15.72 9.41
C PRO A 122 -9.31 14.19 9.37
N THR A 123 -8.10 13.64 9.12
CA THR A 123 -7.87 12.22 8.95
C THR A 123 -6.66 11.79 9.78
N LYS A 124 -6.77 10.67 10.47
CA LYS A 124 -5.63 10.03 11.13
C LYS A 124 -4.86 9.21 10.10
N PHE A 125 -3.61 9.59 9.84
CA PHE A 125 -2.70 8.88 8.96
C PHE A 125 -1.66 8.13 9.76
N ILE A 126 -1.36 6.90 9.36
CA ILE A 126 -0.28 6.08 9.91
C ILE A 126 0.51 5.45 8.77
N THR A 127 1.83 5.43 8.90
CA THR A 127 2.73 4.74 7.98
C THR A 127 3.43 3.57 8.68
N ILE A 128 3.25 2.36 8.15
CA ILE A 128 3.83 1.13 8.69
C ILE A 128 4.85 0.59 7.68
N LYS A 129 6.10 0.41 8.12
CA LYS A 129 7.16 -0.23 7.34
C LYS A 129 7.33 -1.69 7.77
N MET A 130 7.19 -2.60 6.80
CA MET A 130 7.47 -4.02 6.98
C MET A 130 8.91 -4.34 6.57
N ILE A 131 9.69 -4.90 7.48
CA ILE A 131 11.05 -5.40 7.23
C ILE A 131 11.04 -6.92 7.40
N GLY A 132 11.48 -7.63 6.36
CA GLY A 132 11.56 -9.10 6.43
C GLY A 132 12.22 -9.68 5.19
N PRO A 133 12.69 -10.95 5.27
CA PRO A 133 13.25 -11.63 4.14
C PRO A 133 12.20 -11.86 3.05
N ASN A 134 12.65 -11.94 1.81
CA ASN A 134 11.80 -12.43 0.73
C ASN A 134 11.52 -13.92 0.97
N ARG A 135 10.28 -14.24 1.37
CA ARG A 135 9.85 -15.62 1.69
C ARG A 135 9.31 -16.38 0.49
N ASP A 136 9.34 -15.80 -0.70
CA ASP A 136 8.93 -16.49 -1.93
C ASP A 136 10.16 -17.06 -2.65
N PRO A 137 10.46 -18.36 -2.47
CA PRO A 137 11.65 -18.98 -3.07
C PRO A 137 11.56 -19.08 -4.60
N ASN A 138 10.35 -18.98 -5.18
CA ASN A 138 10.13 -19.06 -6.62
C ASN A 138 10.15 -17.69 -7.29
N ARG A 139 10.48 -16.64 -6.54
CA ARG A 139 10.47 -15.28 -7.05
C ARG A 139 11.77 -14.94 -7.74
N GLU A 140 11.78 -15.07 -9.04
CA GLU A 140 12.88 -14.57 -9.88
C GLU A 140 12.94 -13.04 -9.78
N MET A 141 14.05 -12.53 -9.27
CA MET A 141 14.40 -11.12 -9.28
C MET A 141 15.88 -11.01 -9.66
N ASP A 142 16.15 -10.25 -10.71
CA ASP A 142 17.51 -9.86 -11.04
C ASP A 142 17.93 -8.57 -10.31
N LYS A 143 19.20 -8.21 -10.42
CA LYS A 143 19.75 -7.02 -9.78
C LYS A 143 19.05 -5.74 -10.25
N GLU A 144 18.75 -5.63 -11.54
CA GLU A 144 18.05 -4.49 -12.14
C GLU A 144 16.67 -4.28 -11.52
N THR A 145 15.91 -5.36 -11.33
CA THR A 145 14.57 -5.31 -10.73
C THR A 145 14.61 -4.94 -9.24
N THR A 146 15.65 -5.40 -8.51
CA THR A 146 15.78 -5.11 -7.07
C THR A 146 16.32 -3.73 -6.76
N GLU A 147 17.12 -3.15 -7.66
CA GLU A 147 17.67 -1.80 -7.54
C GLU A 147 16.79 -0.73 -8.19
N ASP A 148 15.64 -1.12 -8.75
CA ASP A 148 14.69 -0.15 -9.31
C ASP A 148 14.24 0.87 -8.26
N ILE A 149 14.05 2.12 -8.68
CA ILE A 149 13.61 3.21 -7.82
C ILE A 149 12.32 2.88 -7.07
N SER A 150 11.43 2.11 -7.67
CA SER A 150 10.19 1.63 -7.02
C SER A 150 10.42 0.66 -5.87
N GLU A 151 11.63 0.15 -5.68
CA GLU A 151 11.99 -0.74 -4.56
C GLU A 151 12.88 -0.03 -3.52
N THR A 152 13.40 1.17 -3.80
CA THR A 152 14.43 1.84 -2.99
C THR A 152 14.07 3.24 -2.53
N GLU A 153 13.26 4.01 -3.28
CA GLU A 153 12.93 5.41 -2.96
C GLU A 153 12.29 5.56 -1.59
N ILE A 154 11.34 4.68 -1.27
CA ILE A 154 10.60 4.74 0.00
C ILE A 154 11.48 4.48 1.23
N ASP A 155 12.69 3.93 1.05
CA ASP A 155 13.64 3.75 2.15
C ASP A 155 14.17 5.10 2.69
N GLN A 156 14.05 6.18 1.91
CA GLN A 156 14.44 7.54 2.30
C GLN A 156 13.34 8.28 3.09
N TYR A 157 12.12 7.76 3.09
CA TYR A 157 11.01 8.36 3.84
C TYR A 157 11.22 8.19 5.34
N LYS A 158 11.19 9.32 6.09
CA LYS A 158 11.56 9.35 7.51
C LYS A 158 10.37 9.27 8.46
N ASP A 159 9.19 9.68 8.00
CA ASP A 159 7.99 9.79 8.85
C ASP A 159 7.26 8.43 8.91
N ILE A 160 7.99 7.40 9.35
CA ILE A 160 7.46 6.05 9.60
C ILE A 160 7.00 5.98 11.05
N ASP A 161 5.71 5.74 11.28
CA ASP A 161 5.12 5.65 12.62
C ASP A 161 5.46 4.31 13.29
N TYR A 162 5.47 3.23 12.51
CA TYR A 162 5.76 1.87 12.99
C TYR A 162 6.66 1.10 12.03
N THR A 163 7.64 0.40 12.61
CA THR A 163 8.44 -0.58 11.88
C THR A 163 8.20 -1.96 12.46
N ILE A 164 7.71 -2.88 11.63
CA ILE A 164 7.48 -4.27 11.99
C ILE A 164 8.58 -5.14 11.38
N ILE A 165 9.36 -5.79 12.21
CA ILE A 165 10.39 -6.75 11.77
C ILE A 165 9.75 -8.13 11.71
N ASN A 166 9.51 -8.62 10.49
CA ASN A 166 8.88 -9.91 10.21
C ASN A 166 9.96 -10.94 9.81
N ASN A 167 10.78 -11.35 10.77
CA ASN A 167 11.81 -12.36 10.57
C ASN A 167 11.24 -13.81 10.69
N GLU A 168 12.11 -14.81 10.63
CA GLU A 168 11.72 -16.22 10.67
C GLU A 168 11.07 -16.65 12.01
N THR A 169 11.32 -15.90 13.09
CA THR A 169 10.78 -16.19 14.43
C THR A 169 9.38 -15.62 14.62
N VAL A 170 8.95 -14.68 13.79
CA VAL A 170 7.62 -14.04 13.87
C VAL A 170 6.58 -14.91 13.17
N ASN A 171 5.61 -15.37 13.90
CA ASN A 171 4.48 -16.13 13.38
C ASN A 171 3.25 -15.24 13.17
N ILE A 172 2.20 -15.81 12.60
CA ILE A 172 0.96 -15.07 12.29
C ILE A 172 0.27 -14.51 13.56
N LYS A 173 0.36 -15.19 14.71
CA LYS A 173 -0.25 -14.72 15.95
C LYS A 173 0.51 -13.51 16.50
N ASP A 174 1.83 -13.46 16.31
CA ASP A 174 2.63 -12.30 16.70
C ASP A 174 2.24 -11.07 15.86
N LEU A 175 2.05 -11.23 14.55
CA LEU A 175 1.55 -10.16 13.69
C LEU A 175 0.16 -9.68 14.11
N HIS A 176 -0.76 -10.58 14.46
CA HIS A 176 -2.07 -10.20 15.01
C HIS A 176 -1.93 -9.37 16.28
N SER A 177 -1.04 -9.76 17.19
CA SER A 177 -0.79 -9.03 18.45
C SER A 177 -0.21 -7.63 18.18
N MET A 178 0.74 -7.51 17.25
CA MET A 178 1.31 -6.22 16.85
C MET A 178 0.26 -5.30 16.23
N VAL A 179 -0.57 -5.82 15.32
CA VAL A 179 -1.68 -5.08 14.71
C VAL A 179 -2.67 -4.60 15.76
N LYS A 180 -3.01 -5.46 16.73
CA LYS A 180 -3.90 -5.10 17.84
C LYS A 180 -3.33 -3.93 18.65
N ILE A 181 -2.06 -3.98 19.03
CA ILE A 181 -1.38 -2.91 19.78
C ILE A 181 -1.41 -1.59 18.99
N ILE A 182 -1.09 -1.64 17.70
CA ILE A 182 -1.13 -0.45 16.83
C ILE A 182 -2.55 0.11 16.77
N TYR A 183 -3.55 -0.74 16.55
CA TYR A 183 -4.94 -0.31 16.46
C TYR A 183 -5.44 0.31 17.75
N GLU A 184 -5.21 -0.32 18.89
CA GLU A 184 -5.61 0.18 20.21
C GLU A 184 -4.98 1.54 20.49
N LYS A 185 -3.67 1.68 20.23
CA LYS A 185 -2.94 2.94 20.49
C LYS A 185 -3.40 4.10 19.60
N GLU A 186 -3.69 3.85 18.33
CA GLU A 186 -3.88 4.91 17.34
C GLU A 186 -5.35 5.22 17.04
N PHE A 187 -6.26 4.28 17.30
CA PHE A 187 -7.61 4.37 16.79
C PHE A 187 -8.71 4.08 17.82
N GLN A 188 -8.39 3.58 19.01
CA GLN A 188 -9.42 3.17 19.97
C GLN A 188 -9.97 4.35 20.79
N ASP A 189 -9.21 5.43 20.99
CA ASP A 189 -9.57 6.61 21.79
C ASP A 189 -9.97 7.83 20.93
N SER A 190 -10.40 7.60 19.66
CA SER A 190 -10.64 8.68 18.69
C SER A 190 -12.10 8.78 18.30
#